data_bd46d37cde92e260d8c4ead44bfc270e
#
_entry.id   bd46d37cde92e260d8c4ead44bfc270e
#
_cell.length_a   1.000
_cell.length_b   1.000
_cell.length_c   1.000
_cell.angle_alpha   90.00
_cell.angle_beta   90.00
_cell.angle_gamma   90.00
#
_symmetry.space_group_name_H-M   'P 1'
#
loop_
_entity.id
_entity.type
_entity.pdbx_description
1 polymer ?
#
loop_
_entity_poly.entity_id
_entity_poly.type
_entity_poly.pdbx_seq_one_letter_code
_entity_poly.pdbx_strand_id
1 'polypeptide(L)'
;MVECTPGYDAAMGSRAEDWFRPAERDVQHARRSLEAGTFEWAAFAAQQAAEKAVKAVFQALGGEARGHSVTHLLAALPPAARPGGELVELAKELDKHYVGPRYPDSFPAGAPMDFYTEAEARRAIDASEQILEHCRRHVLR
;
A
#
# COMPACT_ATOMS: atom_id res chain seq x y z
N MET A 1 -12.23 4.88 7.31
CA MET A 1 -12.55 4.88 8.75
C MET A 1 -11.63 3.90 9.47
N VAL A 2 -11.11 4.30 10.61
CA VAL A 2 -10.24 3.46 11.43
C VAL A 2 -10.97 3.15 12.73
N GLU A 3 -11.04 1.86 13.05
CA GLU A 3 -11.66 1.41 14.29
C GLU A 3 -10.70 0.54 15.06
N CYS A 4 -10.47 0.89 16.34
CA CYS A 4 -9.78 0.01 17.27
C CYS A 4 -10.85 -0.69 18.08
N THR A 5 -10.81 -2.02 18.14
CA THR A 5 -11.78 -2.81 18.88
C THR A 5 -11.25 -3.03 20.29
N PRO A 6 -11.82 -2.34 21.31
CA PRO A 6 -11.39 -2.57 22.69
C PRO A 6 -11.60 -4.03 23.08
N GLY A 7 -10.62 -4.61 23.73
CA GLY A 7 -10.72 -5.99 24.17
C GLY A 7 -10.36 -7.04 23.13
N TYR A 8 -9.92 -6.62 21.94
CA TYR A 8 -9.38 -7.59 20.98
C TYR A 8 -8.11 -8.22 21.57
N ASP A 9 -8.09 -9.53 21.62
CA ASP A 9 -6.97 -10.27 22.16
C ASP A 9 -6.10 -10.81 21.02
N ALA A 10 -4.90 -10.25 20.88
CA ALA A 10 -3.95 -10.68 19.85
C ALA A 10 -3.56 -12.16 19.99
N ALA A 11 -3.64 -12.73 21.20
CA ALA A 11 -3.38 -14.15 21.42
C ALA A 11 -4.47 -15.05 20.82
N MET A 12 -5.65 -14.51 20.52
CA MET A 12 -6.74 -15.25 19.89
C MET A 12 -6.71 -15.19 18.35
N GLY A 13 -5.64 -14.65 17.81
CA GLY A 13 -5.43 -14.68 16.38
C GLY A 13 -5.56 -13.32 15.69
N SER A 14 -4.48 -12.55 15.73
CA SER A 14 -4.38 -11.38 14.88
C SER A 14 -4.40 -11.81 13.42
N ARG A 15 -5.10 -11.08 12.59
CA ARG A 15 -5.09 -11.29 11.14
C ARG A 15 -4.01 -10.48 10.43
N ALA A 16 -3.04 -9.96 11.18
CA ALA A 16 -1.98 -9.13 10.61
C ALA A 16 -1.24 -9.83 9.47
N GLU A 17 -0.86 -11.09 9.64
CA GLU A 17 -0.17 -11.83 8.59
C GLU A 17 -1.06 -12.10 7.39
N ASP A 18 -2.37 -12.27 7.59
CA ASP A 18 -3.32 -12.47 6.50
C ASP A 18 -3.41 -11.24 5.60
N TRP A 19 -3.05 -10.07 6.11
CA TRP A 19 -2.98 -8.84 5.34
C TRP A 19 -1.57 -8.58 4.81
N PHE A 20 -0.54 -8.92 5.59
CA PHE A 20 0.84 -8.62 5.20
C PHE A 20 1.36 -9.56 4.10
N ARG A 21 1.03 -10.85 4.16
CA ARG A 21 1.44 -11.79 3.12
C ARG A 21 0.93 -11.42 1.73
N PRO A 22 -0.36 -11.06 1.56
CA PRO A 22 -0.83 -10.53 0.27
C PRO A 22 -0.13 -9.25 -0.15
N ALA A 23 0.26 -8.39 0.79
CA ALA A 23 1.03 -7.19 0.47
C ALA A 23 2.37 -7.55 -0.18
N GLU A 24 3.07 -8.52 0.39
CA GLU A 24 4.33 -9.01 -0.20
C GLU A 24 4.11 -9.66 -1.57
N ARG A 25 3.02 -10.40 -1.74
CA ARG A 25 2.66 -10.99 -3.01
C ARG A 25 2.39 -9.92 -4.06
N ASP A 26 1.73 -8.83 -3.66
CA ASP A 26 1.44 -7.71 -4.56
C ASP A 26 2.72 -7.02 -5.04
N VAL A 27 3.75 -6.90 -4.18
CA VAL A 27 5.06 -6.38 -4.61
C VAL A 27 5.69 -7.28 -5.66
N GLN A 28 5.63 -8.60 -5.47
CA GLN A 28 6.14 -9.55 -6.45
C GLN A 28 5.40 -9.42 -7.78
N HIS A 29 4.07 -9.25 -7.72
CA HIS A 29 3.25 -9.04 -8.91
C HIS A 29 3.62 -7.73 -9.61
N ALA A 30 3.85 -6.67 -8.84
CA ALA A 30 4.29 -5.39 -9.39
C ALA A 30 5.60 -5.53 -10.15
N ARG A 31 6.57 -6.27 -9.60
CA ARG A 31 7.85 -6.50 -10.26
C ARG A 31 7.69 -7.30 -11.56
N ARG A 32 6.82 -8.30 -11.57
CA ARG A 32 6.52 -9.08 -12.78
C ARG A 32 5.86 -8.23 -13.85
N SER A 33 4.94 -7.37 -13.45
CA SER A 33 4.28 -6.43 -14.36
C SER A 33 5.30 -5.44 -14.95
N LEU A 34 6.24 -4.99 -14.14
CA LEU A 34 7.33 -4.13 -14.60
C LEU A 34 8.16 -4.83 -15.68
N GLU A 35 8.56 -6.07 -15.43
CA GLU A 35 9.32 -6.87 -16.39
C GLU A 35 8.54 -7.12 -17.69
N ALA A 36 7.23 -7.31 -17.56
CA ALA A 36 6.36 -7.54 -18.71
C ALA A 36 6.04 -6.25 -19.48
N GLY A 37 6.41 -5.09 -18.96
CA GLY A 37 6.13 -3.82 -19.62
C GLY A 37 4.72 -3.29 -19.38
N THR A 38 3.95 -3.88 -18.46
CA THR A 38 2.63 -3.38 -18.10
C THR A 38 2.75 -2.43 -16.92
N PHE A 39 3.28 -1.24 -17.19
CA PHE A 39 3.68 -0.28 -16.16
C PHE A 39 2.51 0.24 -15.34
N GLU A 40 1.35 0.42 -15.94
CA GLU A 40 0.14 0.83 -15.24
C GLU A 40 -0.27 -0.19 -14.17
N TRP A 41 -0.19 -1.48 -14.49
CA TRP A 41 -0.51 -2.53 -13.53
C TRP A 41 0.55 -2.68 -12.44
N ALA A 42 1.81 -2.46 -12.80
CA ALA A 42 2.89 -2.45 -11.82
C ALA A 42 2.66 -1.36 -10.76
N ALA A 43 2.28 -0.16 -11.19
CA ALA A 43 2.01 0.95 -10.28
C ALA A 43 0.79 0.68 -9.41
N PHE A 44 -0.28 0.11 -9.97
CA PHE A 44 -1.47 -0.25 -9.21
C PHE A 44 -1.16 -1.33 -8.16
N ALA A 45 -0.44 -2.38 -8.55
CA ALA A 45 -0.07 -3.45 -7.61
C ALA A 45 0.80 -2.91 -6.47
N ALA A 46 1.71 -1.98 -6.76
CA ALA A 46 2.54 -1.33 -5.75
C ALA A 46 1.68 -0.56 -4.74
N GLN A 47 0.67 0.17 -5.22
CA GLN A 47 -0.27 0.88 -4.34
C GLN A 47 -1.05 -0.10 -3.47
N GLN A 48 -1.53 -1.19 -4.05
CA GLN A 48 -2.28 -2.21 -3.31
C GLN A 48 -1.42 -2.88 -2.23
N ALA A 49 -0.16 -3.13 -2.52
CA ALA A 49 0.77 -3.69 -1.55
C ALA A 49 0.92 -2.78 -0.32
N ALA A 50 1.14 -1.49 -0.56
CA ALA A 50 1.28 -0.53 0.54
C ALA A 50 0.00 -0.43 1.37
N GLU A 51 -1.16 -0.37 0.71
CA GLU A 51 -2.45 -0.32 1.39
C GLU A 51 -2.63 -1.52 2.33
N LYS A 52 -2.38 -2.73 1.83
CA LYS A 52 -2.52 -3.95 2.62
C LYS A 52 -1.52 -4.01 3.76
N ALA A 53 -0.30 -3.54 3.54
CA ALA A 53 0.73 -3.53 4.58
C ALA A 53 0.35 -2.63 5.75
N VAL A 54 -0.20 -1.44 5.47
CA VAL A 54 -0.64 -0.54 6.54
C VAL A 54 -1.84 -1.14 7.28
N LYS A 55 -2.77 -1.76 6.54
CA LYS A 55 -3.91 -2.44 7.17
C LYS A 55 -3.46 -3.60 8.06
N ALA A 56 -2.36 -4.27 7.71
CA ALA A 56 -1.77 -5.31 8.54
C ALA A 56 -1.31 -4.73 9.89
N VAL A 57 -0.75 -3.52 9.90
CA VAL A 57 -0.35 -2.86 11.14
C VAL A 57 -1.57 -2.60 12.03
N PHE A 58 -2.68 -2.13 11.46
CA PHE A 58 -3.91 -1.94 12.23
C PHE A 58 -4.38 -3.25 12.86
N GLN A 59 -4.32 -4.35 12.11
CA GLN A 59 -4.69 -5.66 12.64
C GLN A 59 -3.77 -6.09 13.79
N ALA A 60 -2.47 -5.85 13.67
CA ALA A 60 -1.51 -6.17 14.73
C ALA A 60 -1.76 -5.36 16.00
N LEU A 61 -2.35 -4.18 15.87
CA LEU A 61 -2.68 -3.31 16.99
C LEU A 61 -4.10 -3.56 17.55
N GLY A 62 -4.78 -4.56 17.04
CA GLY A 62 -6.14 -4.92 17.48
C GLY A 62 -7.22 -4.04 16.89
N GLY A 63 -6.92 -3.34 15.80
CA GLY A 63 -7.85 -2.45 15.12
C GLY A 63 -8.19 -2.90 13.72
N GLU A 64 -8.99 -2.11 13.05
CA GLU A 64 -9.40 -2.32 11.68
C GLU A 64 -9.39 -0.99 10.95
N ALA A 65 -8.97 -0.99 9.70
CA ALA A 65 -8.91 0.23 8.91
C ALA A 65 -9.59 0.01 7.56
N ARG A 66 -10.29 1.04 7.09
CA ARG A 66 -10.99 1.03 5.81
C ARG A 66 -10.48 2.17 4.94
N GLY A 67 -10.68 2.02 3.65
CA GLY A 67 -10.29 3.02 2.67
C GLY A 67 -9.07 2.58 1.88
N HIS A 68 -8.71 3.40 0.91
CA HIS A 68 -7.69 3.05 -0.08
C HIS A 68 -6.53 4.06 -0.11
N SER A 69 -6.61 5.15 0.62
CA SER A 69 -5.54 6.13 0.67
C SER A 69 -4.46 5.70 1.67
N VAL A 70 -3.31 5.36 1.16
CA VAL A 70 -2.16 4.99 2.00
C VAL A 70 -1.77 6.15 2.91
N THR A 71 -1.77 7.36 2.37
CA THR A 71 -1.49 8.59 3.14
C THR A 71 -2.42 8.71 4.35
N HIS A 72 -3.72 8.57 4.10
CA HIS A 72 -4.73 8.68 5.15
C HIS A 72 -4.58 7.57 6.20
N LEU A 73 -4.35 6.35 5.75
CA LEU A 73 -4.17 5.21 6.64
C LEU A 73 -2.93 5.38 7.54
N LEU A 74 -1.82 5.83 6.97
CA LEU A 74 -0.59 6.08 7.75
C LEU A 74 -0.82 7.16 8.81
N ALA A 75 -1.54 8.22 8.45
CA ALA A 75 -1.84 9.32 9.39
C ALA A 75 -2.73 8.86 10.56
N ALA A 76 -3.54 7.84 10.34
CA ALA A 76 -4.45 7.31 11.36
C ALA A 76 -3.80 6.29 12.30
N LEU A 77 -2.56 5.88 12.03
CA LEU A 77 -1.83 5.00 12.94
C LEU A 77 -1.53 5.72 14.26
N PRO A 78 -1.43 4.98 15.38
CA PRO A 78 -0.94 5.56 16.63
C PRO A 78 0.44 6.17 16.46
N PRO A 79 0.80 7.22 17.22
CA PRO A 79 2.09 7.91 17.05
C PRO A 79 3.31 6.99 17.03
N ALA A 80 3.31 5.93 17.84
CA ALA A 80 4.44 4.99 17.90
C ALA A 80 4.64 4.19 16.62
N ALA A 81 3.60 4.07 15.78
CA ALA A 81 3.65 3.32 14.54
C ALA A 81 3.70 4.20 13.29
N ARG A 82 3.60 5.51 13.44
CA ARG A 82 3.62 6.43 12.30
C ARG A 82 5.03 6.55 11.72
N PRO A 83 5.15 6.56 10.38
CA PRO A 83 6.44 6.82 9.75
C PRO A 83 6.76 8.31 9.76
N GLY A 84 8.01 8.64 9.41
CA GLY A 84 8.44 10.02 9.19
C GLY A 84 7.88 10.60 7.89
N GLY A 85 8.12 11.89 7.70
CA GLY A 85 7.56 12.64 6.57
C GLY A 85 7.96 12.13 5.20
N GLU A 86 9.14 11.53 5.06
CA GLU A 86 9.60 10.98 3.78
C GLU A 86 8.67 9.87 3.28
N LEU A 87 8.27 8.95 4.16
CA LEU A 87 7.35 7.87 3.78
C LEU A 87 5.95 8.41 3.50
N VAL A 88 5.53 9.46 4.20
CA VAL A 88 4.24 10.09 3.94
C VAL A 88 4.22 10.70 2.53
N GLU A 89 5.32 11.33 2.10
CA GLU A 89 5.41 11.87 0.74
C GLU A 89 5.34 10.74 -0.31
N LEU A 90 6.00 9.63 -0.06
CA LEU A 90 5.91 8.46 -0.95
C LEU A 90 4.49 7.90 -1.01
N ALA A 91 3.79 7.89 0.12
CA ALA A 91 2.39 7.46 0.17
C ALA A 91 1.49 8.34 -0.69
N LYS A 92 1.74 9.65 -0.69
CA LYS A 92 0.98 10.57 -1.54
C LYS A 92 1.15 10.26 -3.02
N GLU A 93 2.35 9.91 -3.43
CA GLU A 93 2.60 9.49 -4.81
C GLU A 93 1.87 8.18 -5.14
N LEU A 94 1.91 7.21 -4.23
CA LEU A 94 1.22 5.94 -4.42
C LEU A 94 -0.28 6.10 -4.54
N ASP A 95 -0.88 7.00 -3.78
CA ASP A 95 -2.33 7.22 -3.81
C ASP A 95 -2.83 7.59 -5.20
N LYS A 96 -1.98 8.22 -6.02
CA LYS A 96 -2.34 8.58 -7.40
C LYS A 96 -2.52 7.35 -8.28
N HIS A 97 -1.99 6.21 -7.89
CA HIS A 97 -2.05 4.96 -8.67
C HIS A 97 -3.21 4.06 -8.29
N TYR A 98 -4.13 4.52 -7.45
CA TYR A 98 -5.30 3.71 -7.11
C TYR A 98 -6.32 3.68 -8.27
N VAL A 99 -6.65 4.83 -8.83
CA VAL A 99 -7.63 4.95 -9.93
C VAL A 99 -6.96 5.06 -11.29
N GLY A 100 -5.91 5.89 -11.39
CA GLY A 100 -5.24 6.23 -12.63
C GLY A 100 -4.90 5.05 -13.56
N PRO A 101 -4.28 3.97 -13.05
CA PRO A 101 -3.89 2.86 -13.92
C PRO A 101 -5.06 2.07 -14.51
N ARG A 102 -6.24 2.17 -13.92
CA ARG A 102 -7.35 1.27 -14.24
C ARG A 102 -8.37 1.83 -15.18
N TYR A 103 -8.43 3.14 -15.35
CA TYR A 103 -9.52 3.77 -16.08
C TYR A 103 -9.03 4.85 -17.04
N PRO A 104 -9.52 4.86 -18.30
CA PRO A 104 -9.08 5.86 -19.27
C PRO A 104 -9.54 7.29 -18.96
N ASP A 105 -10.62 7.46 -18.22
CA ASP A 105 -11.12 8.79 -17.87
C ASP A 105 -10.26 9.52 -16.86
N SER A 106 -9.21 8.88 -16.35
CA SER A 106 -8.15 9.56 -15.58
C SER A 106 -7.28 10.45 -16.45
N PHE A 107 -7.42 10.34 -17.79
CA PHE A 107 -6.61 11.07 -18.77
C PHE A 107 -7.52 11.80 -19.75
N PRO A 108 -7.12 12.99 -20.27
CA PRO A 108 -7.95 13.74 -21.22
C PRO A 108 -8.20 13.00 -22.51
N ALA A 109 -7.26 12.14 -22.94
CA ALA A 109 -7.35 11.32 -24.15
C ALA A 109 -6.38 10.17 -24.01
N GLY A 110 -6.60 9.09 -24.72
CA GLY A 110 -5.78 7.89 -24.65
C GLY A 110 -6.15 7.00 -23.46
N ALA A 111 -5.35 5.99 -23.22
CA ALA A 111 -5.56 4.99 -22.18
C ALA A 111 -4.38 4.99 -21.19
N PRO A 112 -4.54 4.41 -19.99
CA PRO A 112 -3.45 4.39 -19.00
C PRO A 112 -2.11 3.88 -19.53
N MET A 113 -2.12 2.85 -20.36
CA MET A 113 -0.90 2.28 -20.92
C MET A 113 -0.13 3.25 -21.83
N ASP A 114 -0.81 4.28 -22.35
CA ASP A 114 -0.16 5.29 -23.19
C ASP A 114 0.68 6.29 -22.38
N PHE A 115 0.43 6.38 -21.08
CA PHE A 115 1.01 7.42 -20.24
C PHE A 115 1.92 6.90 -19.14
N TYR A 116 1.69 5.68 -18.65
CA TYR A 116 2.52 5.11 -17.60
C TYR A 116 3.88 4.70 -18.15
N THR A 117 4.94 5.13 -17.44
CA THR A 117 6.32 4.87 -17.87
C THR A 117 6.98 3.85 -16.96
N GLU A 118 8.07 3.24 -17.46
CA GLU A 118 8.88 2.33 -16.65
C GLU A 118 9.42 3.05 -15.41
N ALA A 119 9.91 4.29 -15.57
CA ALA A 119 10.44 5.05 -14.45
C ALA A 119 9.40 5.29 -13.36
N GLU A 120 8.18 5.61 -13.75
CA GLU A 120 7.08 5.82 -12.81
C GLU A 120 6.72 4.53 -12.07
N ALA A 121 6.67 3.42 -12.79
CA ALA A 121 6.40 2.11 -12.18
C ALA A 121 7.51 1.71 -11.20
N ARG A 122 8.76 1.95 -11.55
CA ARG A 122 9.90 1.67 -10.65
C ARG A 122 9.83 2.50 -9.38
N ARG A 123 9.48 3.78 -9.51
CA ARG A 123 9.33 4.65 -8.33
C ARG A 123 8.19 4.18 -7.43
N ALA A 124 7.08 3.74 -8.03
CA ALA A 124 5.95 3.22 -7.27
C ALA A 124 6.33 1.96 -6.48
N ILE A 125 7.04 1.03 -7.11
CA ILE A 125 7.51 -0.20 -6.45
C ILE A 125 8.46 0.14 -5.31
N ASP A 126 9.42 1.04 -5.55
CA ASP A 126 10.39 1.43 -4.54
C ASP A 126 9.70 2.08 -3.33
N ALA A 127 8.76 2.97 -3.58
CA ALA A 127 7.97 3.61 -2.52
C ALA A 127 7.20 2.57 -1.71
N SER A 128 6.56 1.62 -2.40
CA SER A 128 5.80 0.56 -1.74
C SER A 128 6.69 -0.32 -0.87
N GLU A 129 7.87 -0.68 -1.37
CA GLU A 129 8.81 -1.50 -0.60
C GLU A 129 9.27 -0.81 0.68
N GLN A 130 9.51 0.49 0.63
CA GLN A 130 9.88 1.26 1.81
C GLN A 130 8.76 1.30 2.84
N ILE A 131 7.52 1.43 2.38
CA ILE A 131 6.35 1.40 3.26
C ILE A 131 6.20 0.00 3.88
N LEU A 132 6.36 -1.05 3.09
CA LEU A 132 6.31 -2.42 3.61
C LEU A 132 7.37 -2.67 4.67
N GLU A 133 8.57 -2.16 4.47
CA GLU A 133 9.64 -2.32 5.45
C GLU A 133 9.31 -1.65 6.77
N HIS A 134 8.74 -0.45 6.72
CA HIS A 134 8.26 0.21 7.92
C HIS A 134 7.17 -0.61 8.63
N CYS A 135 6.21 -1.11 7.86
CA CYS A 135 5.09 -1.88 8.40
C CYS A 135 5.54 -3.22 8.98
N ARG A 136 6.54 -3.86 8.36
CA ARG A 136 7.05 -5.16 8.83
C ARG A 136 7.47 -5.11 10.29
N ARG A 137 8.10 -4.02 10.71
CA ARG A 137 8.56 -3.86 12.10
C ARG A 137 7.42 -3.87 13.11
N HIS A 138 6.24 -3.52 12.68
CA HIS A 138 5.06 -3.44 13.54
C HIS A 138 4.15 -4.66 13.43
N VAL A 139 4.34 -5.49 12.42
CA VAL A 139 3.56 -6.71 12.19
C VAL A 139 4.27 -7.93 12.75
N LEU A 140 5.57 -8.04 12.49
CA LEU A 140 6.38 -9.19 12.88
C LEU A 140 7.15 -8.85 14.16
N ARG A 141 6.55 -9.14 15.28
CA ARG A 141 7.18 -8.94 16.59
C ARG A 141 7.65 -10.26 17.16
#